data_6eced263b01f169e202d46ea81e7dde5
#
_entry.id   6eced263b01f169e202d46ea81e7dde5
#
_cell.length_a   1.000
_cell.length_b   1.000
_cell.length_c   1.000
_cell.angle_alpha   90.00
_cell.angle_beta   90.00
_cell.angle_gamma   90.00
#
_symmetry.space_group_name_H-M   'P 1'
#
loop_
_entity.id
_entity.type
_entity.pdbx_description
1 polymer ?
#
loop_
_entity_poly.entity_id
_entity_poly.type
_entity_poly.pdbx_seq_one_letter_code
_entity_poly.pdbx_strand_id
1 'polypeptide(L)'
;MKFRKTLSTTATLLLIFVTATDSSFAATKAVPKQIKVVAARPNLVTNLSAAAGDQISAILTTSTAVAYVGTMESSTVAPYTAQQIGGSDGFIAVIDATGAPIWDLRLGTTQDDIATAVARDRVGNFWVVGVSAKPAAITQTQTATDPQVINVDGVSVDPVTTPNSNLSQMVVWKVDVSGAIQATYVYDTYGVIMPTAITYSTTKFIITGLVGSTISQQGFKVELDSLGHFSKFVSNKVVAPPTGQVTSIKAGANTIKYFSGVKTIAGIKSWKPKVLTPVVVSYSRSGAVAAAYSLPGKVLSVSWQAGVGLVALSEIGNSYGISIIDGLA
;
A
#
# COMPACT_ATOMS: atom_id res chain seq x y z
N MET A 1 17.42 80.10 19.36
CA MET A 1 18.67 80.56 19.97
C MET A 1 19.60 79.36 20.13
N LYS A 2 20.69 79.33 19.33
CA LYS A 2 22.07 78.92 19.62
C LYS A 2 22.23 77.54 20.32
N PHE A 3 23.09 76.54 19.96
CA PHE A 3 24.40 76.58 19.28
C PHE A 3 24.73 75.20 18.70
N ARG A 4 25.36 75.22 17.54
CA ARG A 4 26.12 74.11 16.95
C ARG A 4 27.32 73.75 17.83
N LYS A 5 27.69 72.51 17.93
CA LYS A 5 29.10 72.09 18.06
C LYS A 5 29.35 70.85 17.19
N THR A 6 30.12 71.09 16.17
CA THR A 6 30.87 70.18 15.35
C THR A 6 32.00 69.51 16.15
N LEU A 7 32.10 68.21 16.13
CA LEU A 7 33.34 67.50 16.49
C LEU A 7 33.78 66.66 15.30
N SER A 8 34.86 67.09 14.71
CA SER A 8 35.64 66.37 13.72
C SER A 8 36.41 65.27 14.45
N THR A 9 36.30 64.02 14.03
CA THR A 9 37.19 62.95 14.48
C THR A 9 37.80 62.33 13.24
N THR A 10 39.08 62.59 13.05
CA THR A 10 39.93 62.04 12.01
C THR A 10 40.11 60.51 12.27
N ALA A 11 39.56 59.67 11.40
CA ALA A 11 39.81 58.25 11.45
C ALA A 11 41.04 57.93 10.61
N THR A 12 42.09 57.54 11.26
CA THR A 12 43.30 56.97 10.66
C THR A 12 43.03 55.61 10.10
N LEU A 13 43.06 55.46 8.79
CA LEU A 13 42.88 54.20 8.08
C LEU A 13 44.16 53.39 8.18
N LEU A 14 44.18 52.37 9.04
CA LEU A 14 45.26 51.39 9.13
C LEU A 14 45.03 50.30 8.08
N LEU A 15 45.78 50.39 6.98
CA LEU A 15 45.72 49.36 5.91
C LEU A 15 46.55 48.15 6.36
N ILE A 16 45.88 47.11 6.84
CA ILE A 16 46.55 45.81 7.12
C ILE A 16 46.53 45.02 5.82
N PHE A 17 47.66 44.86 5.17
CA PHE A 17 47.85 43.89 4.09
C PHE A 17 47.86 42.49 4.71
N VAL A 18 46.74 41.80 4.64
CA VAL A 18 46.71 40.35 4.88
C VAL A 18 47.10 39.69 3.57
N THR A 19 48.31 39.17 3.52
CA THR A 19 48.74 38.26 2.48
C THR A 19 47.93 36.96 2.64
N ALA A 20 46.87 36.80 1.85
CA ALA A 20 46.15 35.57 1.74
C ALA A 20 47.11 34.53 1.10
N THR A 21 47.71 33.69 1.90
CA THR A 21 48.26 32.45 1.40
C THR A 21 47.12 31.60 0.92
N ASP A 22 46.97 31.50 -0.40
CA ASP A 22 46.07 30.52 -1.05
C ASP A 22 46.47 29.10 -0.66
N SER A 23 46.04 28.65 0.52
CA SER A 23 45.96 27.22 0.81
C SER A 23 44.71 26.72 0.05
N SER A 24 44.92 26.33 -1.21
CA SER A 24 43.97 25.56 -1.97
C SER A 24 43.80 24.22 -1.24
N PHE A 25 42.86 24.18 -0.27
CA PHE A 25 42.31 22.95 0.18
C PHE A 25 41.62 22.30 -1.03
N ALA A 26 42.29 21.44 -1.74
CA ALA A 26 41.69 20.54 -2.67
C ALA A 26 40.60 19.80 -1.87
N ALA A 27 39.37 20.25 -2.02
CA ALA A 27 38.22 19.53 -1.48
C ALA A 27 38.26 18.14 -2.11
N THR A 28 38.78 17.18 -1.36
CA THR A 28 38.75 15.77 -1.74
C THR A 28 37.28 15.46 -2.01
N LYS A 29 36.91 15.37 -3.29
CA LYS A 29 35.57 14.94 -3.69
C LYS A 29 35.33 13.62 -2.97
N ALA A 30 34.52 13.64 -1.91
CA ALA A 30 34.12 12.43 -1.22
C ALA A 30 33.57 11.47 -2.27
N VAL A 31 34.26 10.38 -2.50
CA VAL A 31 33.80 9.34 -3.43
C VAL A 31 32.44 8.88 -2.90
N PRO A 32 31.38 8.99 -3.69
CA PRO A 32 30.06 8.60 -3.23
C PRO A 32 30.12 7.16 -2.75
N LYS A 33 29.75 6.93 -1.49
CA LYS A 33 29.70 5.56 -0.93
C LYS A 33 28.83 4.70 -1.84
N GLN A 34 29.43 3.70 -2.47
CA GLN A 34 28.66 2.78 -3.32
C GLN A 34 27.72 1.96 -2.42
N ILE A 35 26.44 2.21 -2.56
CA ILE A 35 25.41 1.40 -1.90
C ILE A 35 25.37 0.04 -2.58
N LYS A 36 25.47 -1.03 -1.79
CA LYS A 36 25.28 -2.41 -2.23
C LYS A 36 23.94 -2.93 -1.76
N VAL A 37 23.32 -3.79 -2.53
CA VAL A 37 22.16 -4.55 -2.07
C VAL A 37 22.66 -5.65 -1.14
N VAL A 38 22.12 -5.69 0.07
CA VAL A 38 22.44 -6.69 1.09
C VAL A 38 21.31 -7.72 1.13
N ALA A 39 21.63 -8.99 1.33
CA ALA A 39 20.59 -9.99 1.58
C ALA A 39 19.92 -9.69 2.93
N ALA A 40 18.61 -9.53 2.91
CA ALA A 40 17.83 -9.32 4.12
C ALA A 40 17.89 -10.59 4.99
N ARG A 41 17.86 -10.39 6.29
CA ARG A 41 17.68 -11.46 7.28
C ARG A 41 16.27 -11.31 7.86
N PRO A 42 15.29 -12.06 7.33
CA PRO A 42 13.94 -12.01 7.87
C PRO A 42 13.89 -12.75 9.22
N ASN A 43 13.38 -12.06 10.22
CA ASN A 43 12.98 -12.67 11.49
C ASN A 43 11.54 -13.13 11.35
N LEU A 44 11.31 -14.43 11.25
CA LEU A 44 9.97 -14.98 11.13
C LEU A 44 9.21 -14.75 12.44
N VAL A 45 8.08 -14.01 12.35
CA VAL A 45 7.17 -13.78 13.47
C VAL A 45 6.18 -14.93 13.58
N THR A 46 5.60 -15.33 12.45
CA THR A 46 4.62 -16.42 12.44
C THR A 46 4.49 -17.02 11.04
N ASN A 47 4.08 -18.28 10.98
CA ASN A 47 3.58 -18.94 9.79
C ASN A 47 2.06 -19.01 9.85
N LEU A 48 1.41 -18.63 8.78
CA LEU A 48 -0.03 -18.69 8.62
C LEU A 48 -0.36 -19.87 7.72
N SER A 49 -1.11 -20.81 8.23
CA SER A 49 -1.65 -21.90 7.43
C SER A 49 -2.75 -21.36 6.52
N ALA A 50 -2.78 -21.85 5.30
CA ALA A 50 -3.85 -21.57 4.36
C ALA A 50 -4.35 -22.92 3.80
N ALA A 51 -5.67 -23.08 3.74
CA ALA A 51 -6.26 -24.20 3.01
C ALA A 51 -6.21 -23.92 1.50
N ALA A 52 -6.53 -24.91 0.71
CA ALA A 52 -6.65 -24.72 -0.73
C ALA A 52 -7.74 -23.67 -1.03
N GLY A 53 -7.41 -22.67 -1.84
CA GLY A 53 -8.29 -21.55 -2.14
C GLY A 53 -8.09 -20.30 -1.26
N ASP A 54 -7.56 -20.47 -0.05
CA ASP A 54 -7.28 -19.33 0.82
C ASP A 54 -6.09 -18.52 0.33
N GLN A 55 -6.20 -17.20 0.37
CA GLN A 55 -5.14 -16.27 -0.04
C GLN A 55 -4.99 -15.13 0.95
N ILE A 56 -3.75 -14.79 1.30
CA ILE A 56 -3.43 -13.57 2.03
C ILE A 56 -2.88 -12.54 1.04
N SER A 57 -3.54 -11.39 0.96
CA SER A 57 -3.26 -10.38 -0.06
C SER A 57 -2.38 -9.24 0.45
N ALA A 58 -2.61 -8.76 1.66
CA ALA A 58 -1.90 -7.60 2.20
C ALA A 58 -1.73 -7.67 3.71
N ILE A 59 -0.73 -6.91 4.20
CA ILE A 59 -0.47 -6.70 5.63
C ILE A 59 -0.45 -5.22 5.97
N LEU A 60 -0.76 -4.93 7.23
CA LEU A 60 -0.64 -3.62 7.85
C LEU A 60 -0.04 -3.76 9.24
N THR A 61 1.11 -3.14 9.47
CA THR A 61 1.78 -3.15 10.76
C THR A 61 1.36 -1.95 11.58
N THR A 62 1.05 -2.18 12.84
CA THR A 62 0.85 -1.15 13.88
C THR A 62 1.99 -1.21 14.90
N SER A 63 1.99 -0.34 15.89
CA SER A 63 3.01 -0.37 16.97
C SER A 63 2.97 -1.64 17.82
N THR A 64 1.85 -2.36 17.87
CA THR A 64 1.63 -3.50 18.79
C THR A 64 1.12 -4.76 18.10
N ALA A 65 0.73 -4.68 16.83
CA ALA A 65 0.07 -5.77 16.13
C ALA A 65 0.33 -5.73 14.62
N VAL A 66 0.07 -6.84 13.96
CA VAL A 66 0.01 -6.94 12.50
C VAL A 66 -1.38 -7.38 12.10
N ALA A 67 -2.04 -6.57 11.27
CA ALA A 67 -3.27 -6.96 10.60
C ALA A 67 -2.92 -7.53 9.22
N TYR A 68 -3.64 -8.54 8.79
CA TYR A 68 -3.55 -9.07 7.43
C TYR A 68 -4.93 -9.36 6.87
N VAL A 69 -5.06 -9.22 5.58
CA VAL A 69 -6.32 -9.36 4.85
C VAL A 69 -6.15 -10.30 3.66
N GLY A 70 -7.24 -10.87 3.23
CA GLY A 70 -7.24 -11.77 2.09
C GLY A 70 -8.60 -12.38 1.81
N THR A 71 -8.60 -13.58 1.26
CA THR A 71 -9.78 -14.35 0.89
C THR A 71 -9.71 -15.73 1.50
N MET A 72 -10.81 -16.21 2.03
CA MET A 72 -10.95 -17.56 2.56
C MET A 72 -12.13 -18.27 1.90
N GLU A 73 -11.86 -19.41 1.27
CA GLU A 73 -12.87 -20.31 0.68
C GLU A 73 -13.26 -21.44 1.64
N SER A 74 -12.39 -21.71 2.61
CA SER A 74 -12.60 -22.79 3.56
C SER A 74 -13.53 -22.38 4.70
N SER A 75 -14.24 -23.35 5.23
CA SER A 75 -14.77 -23.28 6.59
C SER A 75 -13.63 -23.10 7.59
N THR A 76 -13.95 -22.80 8.82
CA THR A 76 -12.97 -22.49 9.88
C THR A 76 -11.74 -23.39 9.87
N VAL A 77 -10.56 -22.82 9.63
CA VAL A 77 -9.26 -23.48 9.74
C VAL A 77 -8.50 -22.79 10.87
N ALA A 78 -8.01 -23.56 11.84
CA ALA A 78 -7.19 -22.99 12.91
C ALA A 78 -5.98 -22.22 12.34
N PRO A 79 -5.62 -21.03 12.83
CA PRO A 79 -6.10 -20.43 14.10
C PRO A 79 -7.36 -19.55 13.97
N TYR A 80 -8.03 -19.54 12.83
CA TYR A 80 -9.17 -18.65 12.58
C TYR A 80 -10.44 -19.20 13.22
N THR A 81 -11.27 -18.30 13.75
CA THR A 81 -12.52 -18.63 14.47
C THR A 81 -13.78 -18.09 13.80
N ALA A 82 -13.62 -17.10 12.91
CA ALA A 82 -14.75 -16.48 12.23
C ALA A 82 -15.45 -17.44 11.28
N GLN A 83 -16.77 -17.50 11.39
CA GLN A 83 -17.62 -18.41 10.60
C GLN A 83 -17.68 -17.98 9.14
N GLN A 84 -17.71 -18.95 8.23
CA GLN A 84 -17.95 -18.75 6.81
C GLN A 84 -19.32 -18.11 6.56
N ILE A 85 -19.39 -17.12 5.65
CA ILE A 85 -20.60 -16.38 5.31
C ILE A 85 -21.11 -16.81 3.93
N GLY A 86 -20.23 -16.86 2.94
CA GLY A 86 -20.52 -17.12 1.53
C GLY A 86 -19.72 -18.27 0.93
N GLY A 87 -19.48 -18.24 -0.35
CA GLY A 87 -18.59 -19.14 -1.06
C GLY A 87 -17.13 -18.87 -0.70
N SER A 88 -16.59 -17.76 -1.21
CA SER A 88 -15.35 -17.20 -0.72
C SER A 88 -15.64 -15.90 0.02
N ASP A 89 -15.03 -15.72 1.17
CA ASP A 89 -15.20 -14.54 2.01
C ASP A 89 -13.92 -13.72 2.05
N GLY A 90 -14.05 -12.39 1.94
CA GLY A 90 -13.00 -11.50 2.40
C GLY A 90 -12.73 -11.76 3.89
N PHE A 91 -11.52 -11.53 4.35
CA PHE A 91 -11.25 -11.60 5.78
C PHE A 91 -10.21 -10.60 6.23
N ILE A 92 -10.24 -10.29 7.52
CA ILE A 92 -9.18 -9.61 8.25
C ILE A 92 -8.88 -10.38 9.52
N ALA A 93 -7.60 -10.52 9.84
CA ALA A 93 -7.18 -11.03 11.12
C ALA A 93 -6.05 -10.18 11.69
N VAL A 94 -5.95 -10.15 13.00
CA VAL A 94 -4.94 -9.38 13.74
C VAL A 94 -4.20 -10.30 14.69
N ILE A 95 -2.88 -10.24 14.63
CA ILE A 95 -1.95 -10.94 15.52
C ILE A 95 -1.13 -9.93 16.32
N ASP A 96 -0.66 -10.32 17.48
CA ASP A 96 0.27 -9.53 18.27
C ASP A 96 1.72 -9.62 17.74
N ALA A 97 2.65 -8.95 18.42
CA ALA A 97 4.06 -8.95 18.06
C ALA A 97 4.75 -10.33 18.19
N THR A 98 4.14 -11.27 18.89
CA THR A 98 4.63 -12.66 19.03
C THR A 98 4.04 -13.60 17.99
N GLY A 99 3.09 -13.13 17.19
CA GLY A 99 2.36 -13.91 16.21
C GLY A 99 1.12 -14.62 16.76
N ALA A 100 0.74 -14.36 18.02
CA ALA A 100 -0.46 -14.92 18.59
C ALA A 100 -1.72 -14.19 18.07
N PRO A 101 -2.80 -14.92 17.72
CA PRO A 101 -4.02 -14.31 17.22
C PRO A 101 -4.70 -13.47 18.33
N ILE A 102 -5.14 -12.26 17.95
CA ILE A 102 -5.93 -11.37 18.78
C ILE A 102 -7.42 -11.53 18.43
N TRP A 103 -7.76 -11.39 17.17
CA TRP A 103 -9.08 -11.63 16.61
C TRP A 103 -9.03 -11.82 15.09
N ASP A 104 -10.07 -12.41 14.55
CA ASP A 104 -10.31 -12.55 13.13
C ASP A 104 -11.78 -12.30 12.79
N LEU A 105 -12.06 -11.91 11.54
CA LEU A 105 -13.37 -11.54 11.06
C LEU A 105 -13.52 -11.90 9.58
N ARG A 106 -14.63 -12.54 9.22
CA ARG A 106 -15.06 -12.68 7.84
C ARG A 106 -15.77 -11.42 7.39
N LEU A 107 -15.53 -11.03 6.14
CA LEU A 107 -16.02 -9.83 5.51
C LEU A 107 -16.72 -10.23 4.22
N GLY A 108 -17.99 -9.91 4.11
CA GLY A 108 -18.68 -10.21 2.86
C GLY A 108 -20.16 -10.45 3.02
N THR A 109 -20.68 -11.13 2.02
CA THR A 109 -22.09 -11.47 1.81
C THR A 109 -22.23 -12.96 1.63
N THR A 110 -23.41 -13.44 1.24
CA THR A 110 -23.59 -14.85 0.84
C THR A 110 -23.02 -15.17 -0.55
N GLN A 111 -22.43 -14.20 -1.23
CA GLN A 111 -21.74 -14.34 -2.51
C GLN A 111 -20.22 -14.44 -2.30
N ASP A 112 -19.46 -14.42 -3.39
CA ASP A 112 -18.01 -14.38 -3.34
C ASP A 112 -17.52 -12.98 -3.04
N ASP A 113 -16.68 -12.86 -2.02
CA ASP A 113 -16.08 -11.63 -1.55
C ASP A 113 -14.57 -11.80 -1.41
N ILE A 114 -13.81 -10.78 -1.80
CA ILE A 114 -12.35 -10.79 -1.78
C ILE A 114 -11.86 -9.52 -1.08
N ALA A 115 -11.03 -9.63 -0.05
CA ALA A 115 -10.32 -8.50 0.52
C ALA A 115 -8.91 -8.39 -0.05
N THR A 116 -8.53 -7.21 -0.52
CA THR A 116 -7.29 -7.02 -1.29
C THR A 116 -6.26 -6.13 -0.62
N ALA A 117 -6.70 -5.13 0.15
CA ALA A 117 -5.79 -4.21 0.81
C ALA A 117 -6.42 -3.62 2.09
N VAL A 118 -5.57 -3.12 2.97
CA VAL A 118 -5.96 -2.56 4.27
C VAL A 118 -5.18 -1.29 4.57
N ALA A 119 -5.85 -0.32 5.17
CA ALA A 119 -5.26 0.89 5.74
C ALA A 119 -5.83 1.15 7.14
N ARG A 120 -5.24 2.08 7.87
CA ARG A 120 -5.69 2.49 9.20
C ARG A 120 -5.93 3.98 9.24
N ASP A 121 -7.02 4.40 9.88
CA ASP A 121 -7.27 5.82 10.14
C ASP A 121 -6.55 6.30 11.42
N ARG A 122 -6.67 7.60 11.73
CA ARG A 122 -6.01 8.21 12.89
C ARG A 122 -6.55 7.73 14.23
N VAL A 123 -7.80 7.28 14.27
CA VAL A 123 -8.43 6.80 15.51
C VAL A 123 -8.23 5.29 15.70
N GLY A 124 -7.63 4.65 14.71
CA GLY A 124 -7.19 3.27 14.82
C GLY A 124 -8.07 2.24 14.11
N ASN A 125 -9.16 2.63 13.46
CA ASN A 125 -9.99 1.69 12.71
C ASN A 125 -9.24 1.17 11.49
N PHE A 126 -9.49 -0.09 11.16
CA PHE A 126 -9.05 -0.72 9.93
C PHE A 126 -10.06 -0.44 8.82
N TRP A 127 -9.57 -0.08 7.66
CA TRP A 127 -10.35 0.11 6.45
C TRP A 127 -9.88 -0.89 5.43
N VAL A 128 -10.67 -1.92 5.22
CA VAL A 128 -10.37 -3.02 4.29
C VAL A 128 -11.09 -2.75 3.00
N VAL A 129 -10.38 -2.74 1.89
CA VAL A 129 -10.97 -2.65 0.57
C VAL A 129 -10.93 -4.00 -0.12
N GLY A 130 -11.98 -4.27 -0.88
CA GLY A 130 -12.11 -5.49 -1.63
C GLY A 130 -13.16 -5.40 -2.70
N VAL A 131 -13.60 -6.55 -3.18
CA VAL A 131 -14.65 -6.69 -4.17
C VAL A 131 -15.67 -7.73 -3.73
N SER A 132 -16.90 -7.54 -4.15
CA SER A 132 -18.00 -8.46 -3.95
C SER A 132 -18.63 -8.82 -5.29
N ALA A 133 -19.04 -10.06 -5.45
CA ALA A 133 -19.92 -10.44 -6.53
C ALA A 133 -21.28 -9.81 -6.28
N LYS A 134 -21.83 -9.09 -7.25
CA LYS A 134 -23.22 -8.63 -7.15
C LYS A 134 -24.13 -9.81 -6.94
N PRO A 135 -25.06 -9.77 -5.98
CA PRO A 135 -26.16 -10.70 -5.96
C PRO A 135 -26.81 -10.68 -7.35
N ALA A 136 -27.10 -11.82 -7.93
CA ALA A 136 -27.87 -11.89 -9.17
C ALA A 136 -29.15 -11.07 -8.97
N ALA A 137 -29.17 -9.84 -9.46
CA ALA A 137 -30.30 -8.97 -9.32
C ALA A 137 -31.40 -9.51 -10.23
N ILE A 138 -32.44 -10.02 -9.59
CA ILE A 138 -33.70 -10.41 -10.25
C ILE A 138 -34.42 -9.14 -10.70
N THR A 139 -33.98 -8.23 -11.42
CA THR A 139 -34.52 -6.92 -11.78
C THR A 139 -34.09 -5.78 -10.86
N GLN A 140 -32.99 -5.13 -11.16
CA GLN A 140 -32.81 -3.73 -10.81
C GLN A 140 -32.85 -2.89 -12.07
N THR A 141 -33.80 -1.97 -12.12
CA THR A 141 -33.77 -0.87 -13.09
C THR A 141 -32.54 -0.06 -12.78
N GLN A 142 -31.48 -0.20 -13.59
CA GLN A 142 -30.28 0.62 -13.44
C GLN A 142 -30.65 2.06 -13.75
N THR A 143 -30.58 2.93 -12.76
CA THR A 143 -30.61 4.36 -13.00
C THR A 143 -29.27 4.72 -13.62
N ALA A 144 -29.25 5.01 -14.92
CA ALA A 144 -28.07 5.34 -15.67
C ALA A 144 -27.48 6.68 -15.18
N THR A 145 -26.53 6.64 -14.26
CA THR A 145 -25.68 7.78 -13.92
C THR A 145 -24.28 7.68 -14.54
N ASP A 146 -24.01 6.58 -15.23
CA ASP A 146 -22.75 6.36 -15.91
C ASP A 146 -22.92 6.61 -17.42
N PRO A 147 -22.07 7.45 -18.05
CA PRO A 147 -22.15 7.75 -19.48
C PRO A 147 -21.86 6.57 -20.41
N GLN A 148 -21.53 5.39 -19.88
CA GLN A 148 -21.35 4.17 -20.66
C GLN A 148 -22.62 3.31 -20.78
N VAL A 149 -23.72 3.66 -20.17
CA VAL A 149 -25.00 3.00 -20.44
C VAL A 149 -25.55 3.54 -21.75
N ILE A 150 -25.44 2.75 -22.80
CA ILE A 150 -26.09 3.03 -24.08
C ILE A 150 -27.57 2.73 -23.89
N ASN A 151 -28.35 3.76 -23.69
CA ASN A 151 -29.80 3.70 -23.80
C ASN A 151 -30.11 3.59 -25.29
N VAL A 152 -30.31 2.39 -25.79
CA VAL A 152 -30.84 2.16 -27.13
C VAL A 152 -32.35 2.10 -27.00
N ASP A 153 -33.02 3.19 -27.36
CA ASP A 153 -34.47 3.28 -27.54
C ASP A 153 -35.39 2.82 -26.39
N GLY A 154 -35.01 3.16 -25.15
CA GLY A 154 -35.88 2.87 -24.00
C GLY A 154 -35.99 1.38 -23.63
N VAL A 155 -35.22 0.53 -24.25
CA VAL A 155 -35.09 -0.88 -23.86
C VAL A 155 -33.98 -0.98 -22.80
N SER A 156 -34.37 -1.22 -21.57
CA SER A 156 -33.43 -1.66 -20.52
C SER A 156 -32.93 -3.03 -20.96
N VAL A 157 -31.72 -3.08 -21.47
CA VAL A 157 -31.04 -4.37 -21.67
C VAL A 157 -30.54 -4.78 -20.30
N ASP A 158 -31.22 -5.71 -19.67
CA ASP A 158 -30.69 -6.36 -18.47
C ASP A 158 -29.31 -6.93 -18.84
N PRO A 159 -28.26 -6.56 -18.11
CA PRO A 159 -26.98 -7.22 -18.30
C PRO A 159 -27.24 -8.70 -18.11
N VAL A 160 -26.81 -9.52 -19.08
CA VAL A 160 -26.87 -10.97 -18.95
C VAL A 160 -26.12 -11.32 -17.69
N THR A 161 -26.84 -11.58 -16.63
CA THR A 161 -26.29 -12.02 -15.37
C THR A 161 -25.86 -13.45 -15.55
N THR A 162 -24.61 -13.65 -15.93
CA THR A 162 -23.95 -14.92 -15.67
C THR A 162 -23.85 -15.06 -14.16
N PRO A 163 -24.46 -16.07 -13.57
CA PRO A 163 -24.32 -16.32 -12.15
C PRO A 163 -22.83 -16.44 -11.81
N ASN A 164 -22.38 -15.80 -10.77
CA ASN A 164 -21.09 -16.00 -10.08
C ASN A 164 -19.82 -15.39 -10.66
N SER A 165 -19.81 -14.48 -11.61
CA SER A 165 -18.51 -14.02 -12.13
C SER A 165 -18.26 -12.52 -12.15
N ASN A 166 -19.19 -11.71 -11.77
CA ASN A 166 -18.98 -10.27 -11.87
C ASN A 166 -18.58 -9.66 -10.51
N LEU A 167 -17.32 -9.78 -10.15
CA LEU A 167 -16.69 -8.98 -9.11
C LEU A 167 -16.67 -7.50 -9.53
N SER A 168 -17.88 -6.91 -9.60
CA SER A 168 -18.10 -5.56 -10.14
C SER A 168 -18.45 -4.53 -9.06
N GLN A 169 -18.51 -4.97 -7.82
CA GLN A 169 -18.80 -4.11 -6.69
C GLN A 169 -17.56 -3.95 -5.82
N MET A 170 -16.99 -2.74 -5.79
CA MET A 170 -15.95 -2.43 -4.83
C MET A 170 -16.60 -2.22 -3.46
N VAL A 171 -16.06 -2.88 -2.45
CA VAL A 171 -16.54 -2.78 -1.07
C VAL A 171 -15.42 -2.27 -0.17
N VAL A 172 -15.78 -1.41 0.78
CA VAL A 172 -14.88 -0.97 1.83
C VAL A 172 -15.54 -1.24 3.18
N TRP A 173 -14.94 -2.10 3.98
CA TRP A 173 -15.37 -2.40 5.33
C TRP A 173 -14.57 -1.56 6.33
N LYS A 174 -15.26 -0.83 7.19
CA LYS A 174 -14.66 -0.15 8.32
C LYS A 174 -14.82 -1.03 9.56
N VAL A 175 -13.70 -1.47 10.11
CA VAL A 175 -13.63 -2.37 11.25
C VAL A 175 -12.90 -1.66 12.40
N ASP A 176 -13.43 -1.70 13.60
CA ASP A 176 -12.77 -1.10 14.75
C ASP A 176 -11.63 -1.98 15.30
N VAL A 177 -10.95 -1.48 16.32
CA VAL A 177 -9.81 -2.17 16.94
C VAL A 177 -10.19 -3.47 17.65
N SER A 178 -11.47 -3.67 17.96
CA SER A 178 -12.00 -4.88 18.61
C SER A 178 -12.44 -5.95 17.61
N GLY A 179 -12.43 -5.65 16.30
CA GLY A 179 -12.89 -6.55 15.25
C GLY A 179 -14.37 -6.40 14.90
N ALA A 180 -15.05 -5.32 15.33
CA ALA A 180 -16.44 -5.08 14.98
C ALA A 180 -16.57 -4.24 13.70
N ILE A 181 -17.43 -4.67 12.75
CA ILE A 181 -17.75 -3.88 11.55
C ILE A 181 -18.56 -2.67 11.97
N GLN A 182 -18.03 -1.49 11.72
CA GLN A 182 -18.68 -0.20 11.99
C GLN A 182 -19.50 0.30 10.81
N ALA A 183 -19.06 0.02 9.59
CA ALA A 183 -19.74 0.43 8.37
C ALA A 183 -19.23 -0.39 7.17
N THR A 184 -20.07 -0.49 6.14
CA THR A 184 -19.73 -1.05 4.83
C THR A 184 -20.12 -0.06 3.77
N TYR A 185 -19.16 0.32 2.92
CA TYR A 185 -19.35 1.26 1.82
C TYR A 185 -19.19 0.54 0.49
N VAL A 186 -20.05 0.79 -0.44
CA VAL A 186 -20.13 0.07 -1.71
C VAL A 186 -20.08 1.03 -2.88
N TYR A 187 -19.30 0.69 -3.88
CA TYR A 187 -19.19 1.40 -5.14
C TYR A 187 -19.41 0.45 -6.31
N ASP A 188 -20.51 0.60 -7.02
CA ASP A 188 -20.86 -0.23 -8.16
C ASP A 188 -20.12 0.19 -9.42
N THR A 189 -19.61 -0.80 -10.15
CA THR A 189 -18.96 -0.62 -11.45
C THR A 189 -19.59 -1.51 -12.51
N TYR A 190 -19.36 -1.17 -13.79
CA TYR A 190 -19.89 -1.96 -14.91
C TYR A 190 -18.99 -3.11 -15.34
N GLY A 191 -17.76 -3.12 -14.88
CA GLY A 191 -16.79 -4.14 -15.21
C GLY A 191 -16.20 -4.75 -13.95
N VAL A 192 -15.43 -5.82 -14.12
CA VAL A 192 -14.66 -6.38 -13.02
C VAL A 192 -13.76 -5.29 -12.44
N ILE A 193 -13.82 -5.10 -11.14
CA ILE A 193 -12.97 -4.16 -10.42
C ILE A 193 -12.07 -4.94 -9.47
N MET A 194 -10.80 -4.52 -9.41
CA MET A 194 -9.82 -5.09 -8.49
C MET A 194 -9.05 -3.95 -7.81
N PRO A 195 -9.48 -3.50 -6.65
CA PRO A 195 -8.68 -2.61 -5.83
C PRO A 195 -7.36 -3.29 -5.48
N THR A 196 -6.26 -2.57 -5.55
CA THR A 196 -4.93 -3.12 -5.23
C THR A 196 -4.25 -2.39 -4.08
N ALA A 197 -4.74 -1.19 -3.76
CA ALA A 197 -4.23 -0.42 -2.64
C ALA A 197 -5.28 0.52 -2.07
N ILE A 198 -5.21 0.72 -0.76
CA ILE A 198 -5.92 1.75 -0.02
C ILE A 198 -4.91 2.50 0.85
N THR A 199 -4.94 3.82 0.86
CA THR A 199 -4.02 4.64 1.63
C THR A 199 -4.79 5.77 2.32
N TYR A 200 -4.57 5.93 3.62
CA TYR A 200 -5.13 7.05 4.37
C TYR A 200 -4.30 8.33 4.14
N SER A 201 -4.96 9.41 3.75
CA SER A 201 -4.33 10.70 3.50
C SER A 201 -5.12 11.81 4.19
N THR A 202 -4.59 12.32 5.28
CA THR A 202 -5.10 13.45 6.06
C THR A 202 -6.52 13.27 6.61
N THR A 203 -7.55 13.15 5.75
CA THR A 203 -8.97 13.07 6.12
C THR A 203 -9.75 12.08 5.24
N LYS A 204 -9.10 11.47 4.25
CA LYS A 204 -9.74 10.60 3.27
C LYS A 204 -8.85 9.42 2.92
N PHE A 205 -9.47 8.40 2.36
CA PHE A 205 -8.78 7.26 1.79
C PHE A 205 -8.65 7.44 0.28
N ILE A 206 -7.51 7.06 -0.24
CA ILE A 206 -7.25 6.97 -1.68
C ILE A 206 -7.20 5.50 -2.02
N ILE A 207 -8.10 5.06 -2.88
CA ILE A 207 -8.18 3.69 -3.36
C ILE A 207 -7.77 3.68 -4.82
N THR A 208 -6.88 2.75 -5.16
CA THR A 208 -6.42 2.56 -6.53
C THR A 208 -6.47 1.09 -6.90
N GLY A 209 -6.56 0.80 -8.19
CA GLY A 209 -6.62 -0.58 -8.66
C GLY A 209 -6.82 -0.64 -10.18
N LEU A 210 -7.41 -1.73 -10.62
CA LEU A 210 -7.72 -2.02 -12.01
C LEU A 210 -9.23 -2.18 -12.18
N VAL A 211 -9.76 -1.74 -13.30
CA VAL A 211 -11.15 -1.92 -13.71
C VAL A 211 -11.20 -2.25 -15.19
N GLY A 212 -12.16 -3.08 -15.59
CA GLY A 212 -12.37 -3.43 -16.99
C GLY A 212 -12.57 -4.92 -17.20
N SER A 213 -12.34 -5.36 -18.44
CA SER A 213 -12.41 -6.76 -18.86
C SER A 213 -11.01 -7.37 -18.98
N THR A 214 -10.94 -8.67 -19.22
CA THR A 214 -9.68 -9.39 -19.50
C THR A 214 -8.94 -8.84 -20.74
N ILE A 215 -9.66 -8.15 -21.64
CA ILE A 215 -9.11 -7.62 -22.89
C ILE A 215 -8.70 -6.16 -22.76
N SER A 216 -9.36 -5.40 -21.87
CA SER A 216 -9.11 -3.97 -21.69
C SER A 216 -9.18 -3.60 -20.22
N GLN A 217 -8.01 -3.46 -19.61
CA GLN A 217 -7.89 -3.02 -18.23
C GLN A 217 -7.42 -1.56 -18.17
N GLN A 218 -8.02 -0.81 -17.26
CA GLN A 218 -7.64 0.56 -16.94
C GLN A 218 -7.30 0.65 -15.46
N GLY A 219 -6.32 1.49 -15.13
CA GLY A 219 -6.10 1.88 -13.76
C GLY A 219 -7.22 2.79 -13.29
N PHE A 220 -7.60 2.72 -12.02
CA PHE A 220 -8.53 3.67 -11.43
C PHE A 220 -7.98 4.29 -10.16
N LYS A 221 -8.54 5.45 -9.85
CA LYS A 221 -8.40 6.13 -8.58
C LYS A 221 -9.77 6.64 -8.14
N VAL A 222 -10.11 6.39 -6.88
CA VAL A 222 -11.28 6.96 -6.21
C VAL A 222 -10.89 7.37 -4.80
N GLU A 223 -11.54 8.40 -4.27
CA GLU A 223 -11.33 8.84 -2.90
C GLU A 223 -12.60 8.55 -2.09
N LEU A 224 -12.41 8.11 -0.85
CA LEU A 224 -13.48 7.85 0.11
C LEU A 224 -13.25 8.72 1.32
N ASP A 225 -14.22 9.54 1.70
CA ASP A 225 -14.14 10.35 2.91
C ASP A 225 -14.50 9.55 4.18
N SER A 226 -14.31 10.15 5.34
CA SER A 226 -14.63 9.52 6.63
C SER A 226 -16.13 9.30 6.86
N LEU A 227 -16.99 9.92 6.07
CA LEU A 227 -18.45 9.77 6.11
C LEU A 227 -18.97 8.69 5.15
N GLY A 228 -18.08 8.14 4.32
CA GLY A 228 -18.42 7.08 3.38
C GLY A 228 -18.83 7.56 1.98
N HIS A 229 -18.56 8.83 1.65
CA HIS A 229 -18.85 9.34 0.31
C HIS A 229 -17.67 9.11 -0.62
N PHE A 230 -17.93 8.41 -1.71
CA PHE A 230 -16.96 8.25 -2.78
C PHE A 230 -16.91 9.50 -3.66
N SER A 231 -15.71 9.93 -4.01
CA SER A 231 -15.51 10.96 -5.03
C SER A 231 -15.75 10.40 -6.42
N LYS A 232 -15.68 11.30 -7.41
CA LYS A 232 -15.71 10.88 -8.81
C LYS A 232 -14.63 9.84 -9.09
N PHE A 233 -15.03 8.71 -9.66
CA PHE A 233 -14.15 7.67 -10.16
C PHE A 233 -13.36 8.20 -11.35
N VAL A 234 -12.04 8.08 -11.30
CA VAL A 234 -11.16 8.49 -12.37
C VAL A 234 -10.46 7.25 -12.92
N SER A 235 -10.82 6.86 -14.13
CA SER A 235 -10.07 5.82 -14.85
C SER A 235 -8.94 6.45 -15.64
N ASN A 236 -7.78 5.84 -15.59
CA ASN A 236 -6.60 6.25 -16.33
C ASN A 236 -6.06 5.07 -17.13
N LYS A 237 -5.46 5.38 -18.29
CA LYS A 237 -4.66 4.37 -18.97
C LYS A 237 -3.66 3.78 -17.98
N VAL A 238 -3.58 2.45 -17.91
CA VAL A 238 -2.59 1.78 -17.08
C VAL A 238 -1.21 2.26 -17.52
N VAL A 239 -0.63 3.14 -16.72
CA VAL A 239 0.80 3.38 -16.83
C VAL A 239 1.42 2.22 -16.08
N ALA A 240 2.05 1.32 -16.82
CA ALA A 240 2.80 0.24 -16.21
C ALA A 240 3.71 0.86 -15.13
N PRO A 241 3.61 0.43 -13.87
CA PRO A 241 4.51 0.95 -12.84
C PRO A 241 5.95 0.73 -13.30
N PRO A 242 6.90 1.58 -12.89
CA PRO A 242 8.31 1.35 -13.16
C PRO A 242 8.60 -0.11 -12.87
N THR A 243 9.19 -0.81 -13.83
CA THR A 243 9.27 -2.26 -13.92
C THR A 243 9.47 -2.93 -12.56
N GLY A 244 8.44 -3.62 -12.06
CA GLY A 244 8.48 -4.36 -10.81
C GLY A 244 8.24 -3.57 -9.52
N GLN A 245 7.97 -2.25 -9.56
CA GLN A 245 7.59 -1.52 -8.34
C GLN A 245 6.16 -1.90 -7.95
N VAL A 246 5.98 -2.40 -6.72
CA VAL A 246 4.68 -2.80 -6.17
C VAL A 246 4.12 -1.73 -5.25
N THR A 247 4.95 -1.22 -4.32
CA THR A 247 4.48 -0.24 -3.35
C THR A 247 5.54 0.81 -3.00
N SER A 248 5.09 1.90 -2.40
CA SER A 248 5.92 2.98 -1.89
C SER A 248 5.36 3.45 -0.54
N ILE A 249 6.17 3.37 0.50
CA ILE A 249 5.79 3.62 1.89
C ILE A 249 6.61 4.78 2.43
N LYS A 250 5.97 5.70 3.13
CA LYS A 250 6.68 6.73 3.90
C LYS A 250 7.16 6.15 5.22
N ALA A 251 8.47 6.24 5.45
CA ALA A 251 9.15 5.74 6.65
C ALA A 251 9.91 6.92 7.28
N GLY A 252 9.24 7.70 8.09
CA GLY A 252 9.80 8.93 8.64
C GLY A 252 10.22 9.91 7.55
N ALA A 253 11.50 10.28 7.53
CA ALA A 253 12.09 11.15 6.50
C ALA A 253 12.36 10.42 5.18
N ASN A 254 12.37 9.08 5.18
CA ASN A 254 12.70 8.25 4.04
C ASN A 254 11.44 7.80 3.29
N THR A 255 11.67 7.27 2.09
CA THR A 255 10.64 6.56 1.33
C THR A 255 11.16 5.16 1.03
N ILE A 256 10.44 4.15 1.47
CA ILE A 256 10.73 2.76 1.17
C ILE A 256 9.93 2.36 -0.06
N LYS A 257 10.62 1.83 -1.08
CA LYS A 257 9.98 1.26 -2.27
C LYS A 257 10.25 -0.24 -2.31
N TYR A 258 9.19 -0.99 -2.50
CA TYR A 258 9.25 -2.42 -2.71
C TYR A 258 9.10 -2.74 -4.21
N PHE A 259 9.94 -3.62 -4.70
CA PHE A 259 9.95 -4.15 -6.06
C PHE A 259 9.84 -5.67 -6.00
N SER A 260 8.84 -6.25 -6.66
CA SER A 260 8.56 -7.69 -6.62
C SER A 260 9.60 -8.54 -7.35
N GLY A 261 10.31 -7.94 -8.33
CA GLY A 261 11.40 -8.61 -9.01
C GLY A 261 12.06 -7.67 -10.02
N VAL A 262 13.33 -7.32 -9.77
CA VAL A 262 14.08 -6.40 -10.62
C VAL A 262 15.48 -6.91 -10.91
N LYS A 263 15.98 -6.62 -12.12
CA LYS A 263 17.38 -6.85 -12.51
C LYS A 263 18.24 -5.61 -12.34
N THR A 264 17.63 -4.43 -12.27
CA THR A 264 18.33 -3.15 -12.11
C THR A 264 17.61 -2.28 -11.10
N ILE A 265 18.37 -1.49 -10.35
CA ILE A 265 17.84 -0.51 -9.39
C ILE A 265 18.49 0.84 -9.72
N ALA A 266 17.67 1.87 -9.90
CA ALA A 266 18.18 3.21 -10.10
C ALA A 266 19.05 3.65 -8.91
N GLY A 267 20.27 4.10 -9.19
CA GLY A 267 21.25 4.49 -8.17
C GLY A 267 22.13 3.36 -7.62
N ILE A 268 21.92 2.09 -7.99
CA ILE A 268 22.74 0.96 -7.56
C ILE A 268 23.29 0.21 -8.76
N LYS A 269 24.44 0.65 -9.28
CA LYS A 269 25.08 0.06 -10.47
C LYS A 269 25.60 -1.37 -10.26
N SER A 270 25.92 -1.72 -9.02
CA SER A 270 26.45 -3.05 -8.66
C SER A 270 25.40 -4.16 -8.60
N TRP A 271 24.09 -3.81 -8.64
CA TRP A 271 23.02 -4.79 -8.61
C TRP A 271 22.80 -5.43 -9.98
N LYS A 272 23.17 -6.70 -10.09
CA LYS A 272 23.01 -7.51 -11.33
C LYS A 272 22.66 -8.95 -10.94
N PRO A 273 21.46 -9.21 -10.43
CA PRO A 273 21.06 -10.55 -10.05
C PRO A 273 20.89 -11.45 -11.28
N LYS A 274 21.15 -12.74 -11.13
CA LYS A 274 20.95 -13.74 -12.21
C LYS A 274 19.46 -13.92 -12.54
N VAL A 275 18.62 -13.85 -11.52
CA VAL A 275 17.15 -13.97 -11.62
C VAL A 275 16.46 -12.71 -11.13
N LEU A 276 15.21 -12.52 -11.51
CA LEU A 276 14.38 -11.46 -10.92
C LEU A 276 14.27 -11.68 -9.43
N THR A 277 14.66 -10.69 -8.64
CA THR A 277 14.75 -10.81 -7.18
C THR A 277 13.94 -9.71 -6.53
N PRO A 278 13.11 -10.02 -5.52
CA PRO A 278 12.40 -9.02 -4.72
C PRO A 278 13.41 -8.14 -3.97
N VAL A 279 13.19 -6.83 -4.02
CA VAL A 279 14.10 -5.85 -3.39
C VAL A 279 13.32 -4.74 -2.72
N VAL A 280 13.76 -4.34 -1.54
CA VAL A 280 13.32 -3.14 -0.86
C VAL A 280 14.43 -2.11 -0.90
N VAL A 281 14.11 -0.89 -1.31
CA VAL A 281 15.04 0.23 -1.38
C VAL A 281 14.53 1.39 -0.54
N SER A 282 15.34 1.83 0.39
CA SER A 282 15.11 3.05 1.15
C SER A 282 15.77 4.24 0.45
N TYR A 283 14.97 5.25 0.16
CA TYR A 283 15.41 6.52 -0.41
C TYR A 283 15.33 7.61 0.64
N SER A 284 16.37 8.40 0.74
CA SER A 284 16.40 9.62 1.58
C SER A 284 15.41 10.68 1.07
N ARG A 285 15.20 11.73 1.83
CA ARG A 285 14.39 12.87 1.44
C ARG A 285 14.87 13.54 0.14
N SER A 286 16.18 13.48 -0.15
CA SER A 286 16.77 14.00 -1.41
C SER A 286 16.60 13.03 -2.60
N GLY A 287 16.00 11.87 -2.41
CA GLY A 287 15.86 10.84 -3.44
C GLY A 287 17.11 9.97 -3.65
N ALA A 288 18.16 10.16 -2.86
CA ALA A 288 19.32 9.29 -2.90
C ALA A 288 19.03 7.95 -2.22
N VAL A 289 19.62 6.87 -2.75
CA VAL A 289 19.52 5.55 -2.11
C VAL A 289 20.24 5.58 -0.76
N ALA A 290 19.53 5.26 0.31
CA ALA A 290 20.07 5.15 1.66
C ALA A 290 20.44 3.71 2.01
N ALA A 291 19.59 2.75 1.65
CA ALA A 291 19.82 1.32 1.86
C ALA A 291 19.04 0.50 0.82
N ALA A 292 19.49 -0.74 0.58
CA ALA A 292 18.79 -1.66 -0.28
C ALA A 292 18.98 -3.11 0.20
N TYR A 293 17.88 -3.87 0.23
CA TYR A 293 17.87 -5.25 0.70
C TYR A 293 17.17 -6.14 -0.31
N SER A 294 17.77 -7.27 -0.66
CA SER A 294 17.09 -8.33 -1.39
C SER A 294 16.33 -9.21 -0.39
N LEU A 295 15.10 -9.53 -0.74
CA LEU A 295 14.22 -10.36 0.09
C LEU A 295 14.23 -11.81 -0.42
N PRO A 296 14.18 -12.80 0.46
CA PRO A 296 14.07 -14.19 0.07
C PRO A 296 12.63 -14.54 -0.35
N GLY A 297 12.48 -15.51 -1.25
CA GLY A 297 11.19 -16.04 -1.64
C GLY A 297 10.30 -15.07 -2.43
N LYS A 298 9.01 -15.37 -2.47
CA LYS A 298 7.98 -14.55 -3.12
C LYS A 298 7.31 -13.68 -2.06
N VAL A 299 7.65 -12.39 -2.05
CA VAL A 299 7.03 -11.41 -1.17
C VAL A 299 5.77 -10.86 -1.82
N LEU A 300 4.67 -10.88 -1.10
CA LEU A 300 3.35 -10.45 -1.57
C LEU A 300 3.06 -9.00 -1.16
N SER A 301 3.40 -8.66 0.08
CA SER A 301 3.12 -7.35 0.65
C SER A 301 4.19 -6.94 1.64
N VAL A 302 4.37 -5.63 1.79
CA VAL A 302 5.25 -5.05 2.81
C VAL A 302 4.53 -3.90 3.52
N SER A 303 4.80 -3.77 4.81
CA SER A 303 4.32 -2.68 5.66
C SER A 303 5.46 -2.15 6.50
N TRP A 304 5.39 -0.89 6.92
CA TRP A 304 6.39 -0.28 7.78
C TRP A 304 5.73 0.49 8.92
N GLN A 305 6.29 0.36 10.10
CA GLN A 305 5.87 1.08 11.29
C GLN A 305 7.08 1.54 12.08
N ALA A 306 7.07 2.79 12.55
CA ALA A 306 8.11 3.31 13.43
C ALA A 306 8.21 2.46 14.71
N GLY A 307 9.44 2.11 15.10
CA GLY A 307 9.71 1.28 16.27
C GLY A 307 9.57 -0.24 16.03
N VAL A 308 8.96 -0.66 14.93
CA VAL A 308 8.89 -2.07 14.51
C VAL A 308 9.79 -2.33 13.32
N GLY A 309 9.82 -1.41 12.36
CA GLY A 309 10.58 -1.54 11.12
C GLY A 309 9.73 -2.02 9.94
N LEU A 310 10.36 -2.64 8.97
CA LEU A 310 9.71 -3.21 7.79
C LEU A 310 9.26 -4.64 8.09
N VAL A 311 7.97 -4.90 7.86
CA VAL A 311 7.37 -6.24 7.95
C VAL A 311 7.01 -6.70 6.55
N ALA A 312 7.34 -7.95 6.22
CA ALA A 312 7.06 -8.57 4.94
C ALA A 312 6.15 -9.78 5.10
N LEU A 313 5.18 -9.88 4.20
CA LEU A 313 4.38 -11.06 3.96
C LEU A 313 4.99 -11.82 2.79
N SER A 314 5.36 -13.07 3.01
CA SER A 314 5.97 -13.92 2.00
C SER A 314 5.22 -15.24 1.85
N GLU A 315 5.15 -15.74 0.62
CA GLU A 315 4.68 -17.09 0.34
C GLU A 315 5.82 -18.09 0.58
N ILE A 316 5.55 -19.11 1.36
CA ILE A 316 6.49 -20.17 1.76
C ILE A 316 5.85 -21.53 1.50
N GLY A 317 6.11 -22.10 0.32
CA GLY A 317 5.41 -23.31 -0.10
C GLY A 317 3.90 -23.09 -0.19
N ASN A 318 3.12 -23.83 0.60
CA ASN A 318 1.66 -23.71 0.67
C ASN A 318 1.19 -22.90 1.90
N SER A 319 2.08 -22.12 2.50
CA SER A 319 1.76 -21.28 3.65
C SER A 319 2.28 -19.85 3.44
N TYR A 320 1.98 -18.97 4.37
CA TYR A 320 2.44 -17.58 4.36
C TYR A 320 3.27 -17.30 5.61
N GLY A 321 4.38 -16.61 5.45
CA GLY A 321 5.22 -16.15 6.54
C GLY A 321 5.14 -14.65 6.73
N ILE A 322 4.96 -14.20 7.95
CA ILE A 322 5.12 -12.79 8.33
C ILE A 322 6.47 -12.64 9.02
N SER A 323 7.32 -11.77 8.49
CA SER A 323 8.69 -11.57 8.98
C SER A 323 9.03 -10.11 9.14
N ILE A 324 9.79 -9.79 10.18
CA ILE A 324 10.42 -8.47 10.36
C ILE A 324 11.75 -8.47 9.62
N ILE A 325 12.01 -7.42 8.85
CA ILE A 325 13.25 -7.24 8.10
C ILE A 325 14.18 -6.32 8.86
N ASP A 326 15.28 -6.86 9.34
CA ASP A 326 16.28 -6.09 10.09
C ASP A 326 16.93 -4.98 9.26
N GLY A 327 17.27 -3.88 9.92
CA GLY A 327 18.03 -2.76 9.33
C GLY A 327 17.21 -1.70 8.61
N LEU A 328 15.85 -1.79 8.65
CA LEU A 328 14.94 -0.79 8.11
C LEU A 328 13.97 -0.23 9.17
N ALA A 329 14.42 -0.23 10.43
CA ALA A 329 13.67 0.33 11.57
C ALA A 329 13.59 1.86 11.54
#